data_a9314446a3d15f54366091c67797a04a
#
_entry.id   a9314446a3d15f54366091c67797a04a
#
_cell.length_a   1.000
_cell.length_b   1.000
_cell.length_c   1.000
_cell.angle_alpha   90.00
_cell.angle_beta   90.00
_cell.angle_gamma   90.00
#
_symmetry.space_group_name_H-M   'P 1'
#
loop_
_entity.id
_entity.type
_entity.pdbx_description
1 polymer ?
#
loop_
_entity_poly.entity_id
_entity_poly.type
_entity_poly.pdbx_seq_one_letter_code
_entity_poly.pdbx_strand_id
1 'polypeptide(L)'
;NQKNKDTKVNFVPERYEKTMNHWMEITYDWCISRQRAWGVPIPIFYCEDGTPVIDQKVFDHVSALFREFGSNVWFERDEKDLLPEGYTNEHSPNGIFKKEKDIMDVWFDSGSSHTGVLVERGLGYPADLYFEGSDQYRGWFNSSLIIGTAVHGKAPYKTVLSHGFTLDGKGLKMSKSGGNAVDPI
;
A
#
# COMPACT_ATOMS: atom_id res chain seq x y z
N ASN A 1 1.17 -9.31 -17.49
CA ASN A 1 -0.10 -10.00 -17.10
C ASN A 1 -1.23 -9.77 -18.10
N GLN A 2 -1.29 -8.65 -18.84
CA GLN A 2 -2.31 -8.45 -19.89
C GLN A 2 -2.19 -9.42 -21.09
N LYS A 3 -1.05 -10.09 -21.25
CA LYS A 3 -0.84 -11.13 -22.27
C LYS A 3 -1.42 -12.50 -21.86
N ASN A 4 -1.67 -12.73 -20.58
CA ASN A 4 -2.28 -13.96 -20.08
C ASN A 4 -3.78 -13.74 -19.90
N LYS A 5 -4.61 -14.49 -20.65
CA LYS A 5 -6.06 -14.35 -20.61
C LYS A 5 -6.67 -14.62 -19.23
N ASP A 6 -6.05 -15.49 -18.44
CA ASP A 6 -6.56 -15.89 -17.11
C ASP A 6 -6.28 -14.84 -16.02
N THR A 7 -5.35 -13.91 -16.27
CA THR A 7 -4.96 -12.85 -15.34
C THR A 7 -5.20 -11.44 -15.90
N LYS A 8 -5.80 -11.36 -17.08
CA LYS A 8 -6.11 -10.07 -17.72
C LYS A 8 -7.16 -9.32 -16.92
N VAL A 9 -6.85 -8.05 -16.57
CA VAL A 9 -7.81 -7.14 -15.96
C VAL A 9 -8.77 -6.60 -17.01
N ASN A 10 -10.07 -6.60 -16.70
CA ASN A 10 -11.09 -5.97 -17.51
C ASN A 10 -11.29 -4.51 -17.12
N PHE A 11 -11.18 -3.58 -18.07
CA PHE A 11 -11.40 -2.14 -17.84
C PHE A 11 -12.73 -1.69 -18.44
N VAL A 12 -13.51 -0.98 -17.63
CA VAL A 12 -14.80 -0.41 -18.04
C VAL A 12 -14.78 1.09 -17.71
N PRO A 13 -14.83 1.98 -18.71
CA PRO A 13 -14.70 1.76 -20.16
C PRO A 13 -13.32 1.22 -20.60
N GLU A 14 -13.30 0.41 -21.66
CA GLU A 14 -12.10 -0.28 -22.17
C GLU A 14 -10.94 0.68 -22.49
N ARG A 15 -11.23 1.92 -22.87
CA ARG A 15 -10.20 2.95 -23.16
C ARG A 15 -9.20 3.16 -22.01
N TYR A 16 -9.60 2.89 -20.77
CA TYR A 16 -8.73 3.05 -19.59
C TYR A 16 -7.67 1.96 -19.44
N GLU A 17 -7.74 0.87 -20.20
CA GLU A 17 -6.62 -0.08 -20.31
C GLU A 17 -5.36 0.63 -20.83
N LYS A 18 -5.49 1.46 -21.86
CA LYS A 18 -4.38 2.26 -22.40
C LYS A 18 -3.85 3.26 -21.36
N THR A 19 -4.76 3.89 -20.61
CA THR A 19 -4.38 4.84 -19.56
C THR A 19 -3.57 4.14 -18.46
N MET A 20 -4.01 2.97 -17.98
CA MET A 20 -3.29 2.21 -16.97
C MET A 20 -1.91 1.76 -17.48
N ASN A 21 -1.84 1.21 -18.69
CA ASN A 21 -0.58 0.78 -19.29
C ASN A 21 0.40 1.95 -19.41
N HIS A 22 -0.07 3.11 -19.86
CA HIS A 22 0.76 4.31 -19.96
C HIS A 22 1.32 4.74 -18.60
N TRP A 23 0.49 4.76 -17.55
CA TRP A 23 0.96 5.08 -16.19
C TRP A 23 2.00 4.08 -15.70
N MET A 24 1.83 2.78 -15.98
CA MET A 24 2.80 1.75 -15.61
C MET A 24 4.14 1.91 -16.35
N GLU A 25 4.11 2.31 -17.62
CA GLU A 25 5.31 2.52 -18.44
C GLU A 25 6.14 3.72 -17.97
N ILE A 26 5.48 4.79 -17.49
CA ILE A 26 6.15 6.03 -17.07
C ILE A 26 6.32 6.14 -15.55
N THR A 27 5.98 5.08 -14.81
CA THR A 27 6.13 5.07 -13.35
C THR A 27 7.62 5.12 -12.98
N TYR A 28 7.98 6.12 -12.18
CA TYR A 28 9.29 6.24 -11.53
C TYR A 28 9.33 5.41 -10.24
N ASP A 29 10.54 5.27 -9.67
CA ASP A 29 10.71 4.67 -8.35
C ASP A 29 9.83 5.38 -7.33
N TRP A 30 9.07 4.58 -6.59
CA TRP A 30 8.18 5.07 -5.58
C TRP A 30 8.88 5.07 -4.21
N CYS A 31 9.24 6.25 -3.74
CA CYS A 31 9.71 6.40 -2.36
C CYS A 31 8.52 6.21 -1.41
N ILE A 32 8.53 5.11 -0.66
CA ILE A 32 7.43 4.76 0.25
C ILE A 32 7.57 5.33 1.66
N SER A 33 8.72 5.93 2.00
CA SER A 33 8.95 6.54 3.32
C SER A 33 8.44 7.97 3.40
N ARG A 34 7.89 8.35 4.56
CA ARG A 34 7.42 9.70 4.87
C ARG A 34 7.84 10.10 6.29
N GLN A 35 8.25 11.36 6.44
CA GLN A 35 8.62 11.98 7.71
C GLN A 35 7.39 12.70 8.27
N ARG A 36 6.50 11.94 8.93
CA ARG A 36 5.29 12.48 9.55
C ARG A 36 5.08 11.88 10.94
N ALA A 37 4.36 12.60 11.79
CA ALA A 37 4.08 12.18 13.17
C ALA A 37 3.02 11.07 13.28
N TRP A 38 2.25 10.83 12.22
CA TRP A 38 1.17 9.85 12.21
C TRP A 38 1.23 8.99 10.95
N GLY A 39 1.15 7.68 11.11
CA GLY A 39 1.06 6.71 10.02
C GLY A 39 1.53 5.32 10.44
N VAL A 40 1.50 4.40 9.49
CA VAL A 40 1.99 3.02 9.68
C VAL A 40 3.51 3.02 9.64
N PRO A 41 4.20 2.45 10.65
CA PRO A 41 5.65 2.41 10.67
C PRO A 41 6.22 1.52 9.57
N ILE A 42 7.43 1.81 9.14
CA ILE A 42 8.24 0.93 8.30
C ILE A 42 9.02 0.00 9.24
N PRO A 43 8.71 -1.31 9.34
CA PRO A 43 9.26 -2.20 10.35
C PRO A 43 10.65 -2.74 9.97
N ILE A 44 11.60 -1.84 9.75
CA ILE A 44 12.98 -2.15 9.39
C ILE A 44 13.94 -1.72 10.51
N PHE A 45 14.88 -2.58 10.82
CA PHE A 45 16.02 -2.27 11.67
C PHE A 45 17.27 -2.05 10.83
N TYR A 46 18.18 -1.25 11.35
CA TYR A 46 19.52 -1.04 10.80
C TYR A 46 20.56 -1.54 11.79
N CYS A 47 21.53 -2.24 11.26
CA CYS A 47 22.73 -2.67 11.99
C CYS A 47 23.65 -1.48 12.32
N GLU A 48 24.71 -1.73 13.11
CA GLU A 48 25.68 -0.73 13.52
C GLU A 48 26.38 -0.05 12.33
N ASP A 49 26.64 -0.80 11.28
CA ASP A 49 27.25 -0.31 10.03
C ASP A 49 26.24 0.34 9.05
N GLY A 50 24.96 0.41 9.43
CA GLY A 50 23.90 0.95 8.59
C GLY A 50 23.25 -0.06 7.66
N THR A 51 23.66 -1.32 7.67
CA THR A 51 23.03 -2.37 6.85
C THR A 51 21.60 -2.65 7.34
N PRO A 52 20.59 -2.67 6.44
CA PRO A 52 19.23 -3.02 6.85
C PRO A 52 19.14 -4.52 7.19
N VAL A 53 18.36 -4.82 8.23
CA VAL A 53 18.05 -6.20 8.64
C VAL A 53 16.97 -6.75 7.71
N ILE A 54 17.35 -7.65 6.81
CA ILE A 54 16.44 -8.35 5.91
C ILE A 54 16.41 -9.83 6.35
N ASP A 55 15.63 -10.11 7.38
CA ASP A 55 15.52 -11.44 7.99
C ASP A 55 14.04 -11.78 8.23
N GLN A 56 13.59 -12.89 7.65
CA GLN A 56 12.19 -13.33 7.77
C GLN A 56 11.78 -13.57 9.22
N LYS A 57 12.70 -14.06 10.07
CA LYS A 57 12.40 -14.28 11.50
C LYS A 57 12.06 -12.97 12.22
N VAL A 58 12.78 -11.90 11.87
CA VAL A 58 12.50 -10.57 12.42
C VAL A 58 11.17 -10.05 11.91
N PHE A 59 10.89 -10.19 10.61
CA PHE A 59 9.60 -9.77 10.04
C PHE A 59 8.41 -10.52 10.64
N ASP A 60 8.52 -11.83 10.81
CA ASP A 60 7.46 -12.65 11.40
C ASP A 60 7.23 -12.27 12.88
N HIS A 61 8.30 -12.03 13.63
CA HIS A 61 8.22 -11.60 15.03
C HIS A 61 7.55 -10.23 15.17
N VAL A 62 7.97 -9.22 14.40
CA VAL A 62 7.37 -7.89 14.41
C VAL A 62 5.92 -7.95 13.95
N SER A 63 5.61 -8.75 12.94
CA SER A 63 4.23 -8.97 12.49
C SER A 63 3.34 -9.55 13.59
N ALA A 64 3.87 -10.51 14.38
CA ALA A 64 3.15 -11.07 15.54
C ALA A 64 2.90 -10.00 16.61
N LEU A 65 3.90 -9.17 16.92
CA LEU A 65 3.74 -8.04 17.85
C LEU A 65 2.67 -7.05 17.37
N PHE A 66 2.65 -6.73 16.08
CA PHE A 66 1.63 -5.84 15.52
C PHE A 66 0.23 -6.43 15.56
N ARG A 67 0.09 -7.74 15.38
CA ARG A 67 -1.21 -8.43 15.51
C ARG A 67 -1.73 -8.41 16.95
N GLU A 68 -0.84 -8.52 17.94
CA GLU A 68 -1.20 -8.57 19.35
C GLU A 68 -1.43 -7.19 19.95
N PHE A 69 -0.53 -6.24 19.69
CA PHE A 69 -0.49 -4.92 20.34
C PHE A 69 -0.86 -3.75 19.45
N GLY A 70 -1.03 -3.98 18.14
CA GLY A 70 -1.18 -2.92 17.15
C GLY A 70 0.17 -2.32 16.72
N SER A 71 0.19 -1.56 15.62
CA SER A 71 1.43 -1.02 15.04
C SER A 71 2.08 0.08 15.90
N ASN A 72 1.36 0.68 16.84
CA ASN A 72 1.91 1.68 17.76
C ASN A 72 3.05 1.13 18.63
N VAL A 73 3.06 -0.18 18.89
CA VAL A 73 4.14 -0.84 19.64
C VAL A 73 5.52 -0.56 19.08
N TRP A 74 5.62 -0.30 17.76
CA TRP A 74 6.86 0.09 17.11
C TRP A 74 7.45 1.37 17.65
N PHE A 75 6.62 2.34 18.00
CA PHE A 75 7.06 3.63 18.53
C PHE A 75 7.22 3.62 20.05
N GLU A 76 6.50 2.73 20.75
CA GLU A 76 6.41 2.67 22.20
C GLU A 76 7.54 1.85 22.85
N ARG A 77 8.05 0.82 22.13
CA ARG A 77 9.08 -0.11 22.66
C ARG A 77 10.45 0.19 22.09
N ASP A 78 11.49 -0.16 22.85
CA ASP A 78 12.88 -0.11 22.39
C ASP A 78 13.17 -1.25 21.39
N GLU A 79 14.25 -1.11 20.63
CA GLU A 79 14.67 -2.08 19.60
C GLU A 79 14.83 -3.51 20.16
N LYS A 80 15.42 -3.63 21.36
CA LYS A 80 15.62 -4.92 22.04
C LYS A 80 14.32 -5.66 22.35
N ASP A 81 13.21 -4.93 22.56
CA ASP A 81 11.90 -5.49 22.89
C ASP A 81 11.06 -5.76 21.62
N LEU A 82 11.53 -5.28 20.47
CA LEU A 82 10.93 -5.47 19.16
C LEU A 82 11.65 -6.55 18.34
N LEU A 83 12.89 -6.89 18.68
CA LEU A 83 13.66 -7.96 18.06
C LEU A 83 13.36 -9.30 18.74
N PRO A 84 13.50 -10.43 18.01
CA PRO A 84 13.45 -11.75 18.63
C PRO A 84 14.51 -11.88 19.75
N GLU A 85 14.16 -12.59 20.82
CA GLU A 85 15.09 -12.81 21.94
C GLU A 85 16.39 -13.44 21.45
N GLY A 86 17.52 -12.87 21.85
CA GLY A 86 18.85 -13.34 21.49
C GLY A 86 19.22 -13.12 20.02
N TYR A 87 18.50 -12.25 19.29
CA TYR A 87 18.82 -11.97 17.89
C TYR A 87 20.23 -11.40 17.73
N THR A 88 20.99 -11.96 16.82
CA THR A 88 22.36 -11.51 16.46
C THR A 88 22.49 -11.33 14.97
N ASN A 89 23.37 -10.42 14.55
CA ASN A 89 23.67 -10.18 13.15
C ASN A 89 25.17 -9.84 13.01
N GLU A 90 25.83 -10.34 11.98
CA GLU A 90 27.27 -10.10 11.74
C GLU A 90 27.60 -8.60 11.54
N HIS A 91 26.64 -7.81 11.05
CA HIS A 91 26.73 -6.37 10.85
C HIS A 91 26.49 -5.57 12.15
N SER A 92 26.14 -6.26 13.25
CA SER A 92 25.96 -5.66 14.59
C SER A 92 26.68 -6.51 15.64
N PRO A 93 28.03 -6.52 15.64
CA PRO A 93 28.81 -7.38 16.53
C PRO A 93 28.63 -7.06 18.01
N ASN A 94 28.21 -5.84 18.36
CA ASN A 94 27.91 -5.45 19.74
C ASN A 94 26.41 -5.55 20.08
N GLY A 95 25.58 -6.07 19.16
CA GLY A 95 24.15 -6.23 19.36
C GLY A 95 23.36 -4.92 19.37
N ILE A 96 23.89 -3.87 18.76
CA ILE A 96 23.23 -2.57 18.68
C ILE A 96 22.47 -2.47 17.37
N PHE A 97 21.17 -2.18 17.47
CA PHE A 97 20.28 -1.99 16.32
C PHE A 97 19.56 -0.65 16.47
N LYS A 98 19.18 -0.07 15.33
CA LYS A 98 18.34 1.14 15.28
C LYS A 98 17.09 0.82 14.45
N LYS A 99 15.92 1.16 14.94
CA LYS A 99 14.68 1.02 14.18
C LYS A 99 14.47 2.22 13.27
N GLU A 100 13.80 1.98 12.13
CA GLU A 100 13.35 3.04 11.25
C GLU A 100 12.30 3.91 11.97
N LYS A 101 12.37 5.23 11.74
CA LYS A 101 11.46 6.22 12.34
C LYS A 101 10.45 6.78 11.35
N ASP A 102 10.73 6.63 10.06
CA ASP A 102 9.82 7.03 9.00
C ASP A 102 8.58 6.14 8.98
N ILE A 103 7.51 6.68 8.46
CA ILE A 103 6.24 5.96 8.24
C ILE A 103 6.03 5.66 6.76
N MET A 104 5.14 4.75 6.47
CA MET A 104 4.75 4.44 5.10
C MET A 104 3.94 5.57 4.46
N ASP A 105 4.09 5.74 3.17
CA ASP A 105 3.19 6.53 2.34
C ASP A 105 1.76 6.00 2.48
N VAL A 106 0.80 6.88 2.67
CA VAL A 106 -0.62 6.52 2.77
C VAL A 106 -1.15 5.77 1.55
N TRP A 107 -0.54 5.95 0.37
CA TRP A 107 -0.86 5.16 -0.82
C TRP A 107 -0.37 3.71 -0.73
N PHE A 108 0.65 3.44 0.10
CA PHE A 108 1.03 2.07 0.43
C PHE A 108 -0.04 1.42 1.30
N ASP A 109 -0.52 2.12 2.33
CA ASP A 109 -1.57 1.63 3.22
C ASP A 109 -2.85 1.32 2.42
N SER A 110 -3.33 2.28 1.62
CA SER A 110 -4.53 2.11 0.79
C SER A 110 -4.34 1.04 -0.29
N GLY A 111 -3.15 0.97 -0.89
CA GLY A 111 -2.81 -0.06 -1.88
C GLY A 111 -2.74 -1.47 -1.30
N SER A 112 -2.55 -1.61 0.02
CA SER A 112 -2.53 -2.88 0.75
C SER A 112 -3.92 -3.34 1.22
N SER A 113 -4.96 -2.56 1.00
CA SER A 113 -6.32 -2.84 1.49
C SER A 113 -6.88 -4.19 1.01
N HIS A 114 -6.50 -4.66 -0.17
CA HIS A 114 -6.86 -5.99 -0.67
C HIS A 114 -6.35 -7.11 0.24
N THR A 115 -5.17 -6.98 0.86
CA THR A 115 -4.67 -7.97 1.82
C THR A 115 -5.44 -7.86 3.13
N GLY A 116 -5.52 -6.67 3.73
CA GLY A 116 -6.15 -6.46 5.03
C GLY A 116 -7.68 -6.69 5.03
N VAL A 117 -8.35 -6.53 3.88
CA VAL A 117 -9.80 -6.71 3.80
C VAL A 117 -10.17 -8.03 3.14
N LEU A 118 -9.65 -8.32 1.93
CA LEU A 118 -10.09 -9.50 1.19
C LEU A 118 -9.43 -10.78 1.72
N VAL A 119 -8.11 -10.79 1.84
CA VAL A 119 -7.36 -12.00 2.24
C VAL A 119 -7.58 -12.29 3.71
N GLU A 120 -7.34 -11.34 4.60
CA GLU A 120 -7.43 -11.55 6.06
C GLU A 120 -8.84 -11.87 6.53
N ARG A 121 -9.89 -11.42 5.83
CA ARG A 121 -11.28 -11.71 6.17
C ARG A 121 -11.88 -12.87 5.37
N GLY A 122 -11.09 -13.57 4.56
CA GLY A 122 -11.55 -14.71 3.78
C GLY A 122 -12.58 -14.37 2.69
N LEU A 123 -12.59 -13.13 2.20
CA LEU A 123 -13.51 -12.68 1.17
C LEU A 123 -13.05 -13.04 -0.26
N GLY A 124 -11.87 -13.65 -0.37
CA GLY A 124 -11.28 -14.07 -1.64
C GLY A 124 -10.35 -13.01 -2.25
N TYR A 125 -9.47 -13.46 -3.17
CA TYR A 125 -8.51 -12.62 -3.89
C TYR A 125 -8.34 -13.17 -5.31
N PRO A 126 -8.33 -12.33 -6.35
CA PRO A 126 -8.53 -10.87 -6.35
C PRO A 126 -9.98 -10.43 -6.13
N ALA A 127 -10.20 -9.12 -5.89
CA ALA A 127 -11.54 -8.52 -5.88
C ALA A 127 -12.22 -8.72 -7.24
N ASP A 128 -13.53 -8.91 -7.25
CA ASP A 128 -14.28 -8.99 -8.50
C ASP A 128 -14.33 -7.63 -9.20
N LEU A 129 -14.47 -6.55 -8.42
CA LEU A 129 -14.62 -5.20 -8.93
C LEU A 129 -13.91 -4.17 -8.04
N TYR A 130 -13.10 -3.29 -8.67
CA TYR A 130 -12.71 -2.00 -8.12
C TYR A 130 -13.53 -0.91 -8.83
N PHE A 131 -14.20 -0.07 -8.06
CA PHE A 131 -15.09 0.97 -8.57
C PHE A 131 -14.77 2.32 -7.94
N GLU A 132 -14.22 3.23 -8.73
CA GLU A 132 -13.86 4.60 -8.31
C GLU A 132 -13.76 5.56 -9.50
N GLY A 133 -13.42 6.81 -9.20
CA GLY A 133 -13.18 7.84 -10.19
C GLY A 133 -11.95 7.55 -11.07
N SER A 134 -11.95 8.10 -12.27
CA SER A 134 -10.86 7.91 -13.24
C SER A 134 -9.52 8.54 -12.82
N ASP A 135 -9.49 9.40 -11.83
CA ASP A 135 -8.27 9.93 -11.22
C ASP A 135 -7.48 8.85 -10.45
N GLN A 136 -8.12 7.74 -10.07
CA GLN A 136 -7.50 6.64 -9.32
C GLN A 136 -6.53 5.79 -10.15
N TYR A 137 -6.44 5.99 -11.45
CA TYR A 137 -5.34 5.44 -12.26
C TYR A 137 -3.96 5.99 -11.86
N ARG A 138 -3.92 7.15 -11.19
CA ARG A 138 -2.73 7.72 -10.55
C ARG A 138 -2.72 7.56 -9.02
N GLY A 139 -3.67 6.86 -8.47
CA GLY A 139 -3.85 6.68 -7.02
C GLY A 139 -4.06 5.22 -6.66
N TRP A 140 -5.22 4.90 -6.09
CA TRP A 140 -5.53 3.60 -5.51
C TRP A 140 -5.46 2.43 -6.50
N PHE A 141 -5.90 2.60 -7.74
CA PHE A 141 -5.79 1.53 -8.75
C PHE A 141 -4.33 1.17 -9.01
N ASN A 142 -3.46 2.16 -9.09
CA ASN A 142 -2.05 1.98 -9.35
C ASN A 142 -1.30 1.38 -8.15
N SER A 143 -1.42 1.98 -6.97
CA SER A 143 -0.77 1.48 -5.75
C SER A 143 -1.21 0.06 -5.41
N SER A 144 -2.52 -0.25 -5.56
CA SER A 144 -3.05 -1.61 -5.38
C SER A 144 -2.46 -2.59 -6.39
N LEU A 145 -2.29 -2.20 -7.66
CA LEU A 145 -1.73 -3.06 -8.69
C LEU A 145 -0.26 -3.39 -8.41
N ILE A 146 0.53 -2.39 -8.04
CA ILE A 146 1.95 -2.56 -7.70
C ILE A 146 2.10 -3.53 -6.53
N ILE A 147 1.42 -3.24 -5.41
CA ILE A 147 1.53 -4.05 -4.18
C ILE A 147 0.94 -5.44 -4.39
N GLY A 148 -0.24 -5.54 -4.99
CA GLY A 148 -0.88 -6.83 -5.25
C GLY A 148 -0.04 -7.73 -6.16
N THR A 149 0.58 -7.15 -7.18
CA THR A 149 1.48 -7.91 -8.07
C THR A 149 2.77 -8.33 -7.36
N ALA A 150 3.34 -7.45 -6.53
CA ALA A 150 4.55 -7.76 -5.76
C ALA A 150 4.31 -8.89 -4.75
N VAL A 151 3.19 -8.85 -4.02
CA VAL A 151 2.89 -9.80 -2.93
C VAL A 151 2.26 -11.10 -3.44
N HIS A 152 1.34 -11.01 -4.40
CA HIS A 152 0.52 -12.15 -4.84
C HIS A 152 0.82 -12.63 -6.28
N GLY A 153 1.72 -11.96 -7.00
CA GLY A 153 2.07 -12.30 -8.38
C GLY A 153 0.98 -12.00 -9.42
N LYS A 154 -0.12 -11.37 -9.02
CA LYS A 154 -1.25 -11.03 -9.89
C LYS A 154 -1.96 -9.75 -9.43
N ALA A 155 -2.71 -9.11 -10.36
CA ALA A 155 -3.50 -7.93 -10.05
C ALA A 155 -4.51 -8.19 -8.92
N PRO A 156 -4.80 -7.21 -8.05
CA PRO A 156 -5.71 -7.36 -6.92
C PRO A 156 -7.19 -7.25 -7.30
N TYR A 157 -7.49 -7.07 -8.56
CA TYR A 157 -8.85 -6.91 -9.10
C TYR A 157 -8.99 -7.62 -10.46
N LYS A 158 -10.20 -8.15 -10.73
CA LYS A 158 -10.58 -8.73 -12.02
C LYS A 158 -11.08 -7.66 -12.98
N THR A 159 -11.86 -6.71 -12.45
CA THR A 159 -12.45 -5.61 -13.22
C THR A 159 -12.22 -4.29 -12.53
N VAL A 160 -11.90 -3.26 -13.32
CA VAL A 160 -11.86 -1.87 -12.90
C VAL A 160 -12.95 -1.11 -13.64
N LEU A 161 -13.93 -0.59 -12.91
CA LEU A 161 -14.98 0.26 -13.45
C LEU A 161 -14.73 1.69 -12.98
N SER A 162 -14.61 2.62 -13.91
CA SER A 162 -14.27 4.01 -13.64
C SER A 162 -15.38 4.95 -14.06
N HIS A 163 -15.70 5.87 -13.16
CA HIS A 163 -16.62 6.97 -13.46
C HIS A 163 -15.88 8.31 -13.57
N GLY A 164 -16.56 9.31 -14.11
CA GLY A 164 -16.09 10.70 -14.11
C GLY A 164 -16.36 11.39 -12.77
N PHE A 165 -15.99 12.66 -12.68
CA PHE A 165 -16.33 13.49 -11.53
C PHE A 165 -17.82 13.83 -11.49
N THR A 166 -18.36 14.03 -10.29
CA THR A 166 -19.70 14.56 -10.11
C THR A 166 -19.72 16.01 -10.59
N LEU A 167 -20.71 16.33 -11.44
CA LEU A 167 -20.86 17.63 -12.07
C LEU A 167 -22.07 18.36 -11.48
N ASP A 168 -21.99 19.69 -11.43
CA ASP A 168 -23.13 20.53 -11.13
C ASP A 168 -24.09 20.68 -12.31
N GLY A 169 -25.19 21.39 -12.14
CA GLY A 169 -26.19 21.62 -13.21
C GLY A 169 -25.66 22.42 -14.42
N LYS A 170 -24.46 22.98 -14.34
CA LYS A 170 -23.76 23.66 -15.44
C LYS A 170 -22.68 22.79 -16.09
N GLY A 171 -22.54 21.53 -15.65
CA GLY A 171 -21.51 20.60 -16.13
C GLY A 171 -20.11 20.86 -15.58
N LEU A 172 -19.96 21.61 -14.51
CA LEU A 172 -18.69 21.89 -13.87
C LEU A 172 -18.45 20.88 -12.73
N LYS A 173 -17.19 20.45 -12.56
CA LYS A 173 -16.80 19.56 -11.45
C LYS A 173 -17.20 20.17 -10.12
N MET A 174 -17.96 19.42 -9.31
CA MET A 174 -18.30 19.82 -7.95
C MET A 174 -17.06 19.83 -7.05
N SER A 175 -16.88 20.89 -6.27
CA SER A 175 -15.84 20.99 -5.26
C SER A 175 -16.28 21.92 -4.12
N LYS A 176 -15.81 21.62 -2.89
CA LYS A 176 -16.08 22.48 -1.73
C LYS A 176 -15.50 23.89 -1.92
N SER A 177 -14.28 23.99 -2.48
CA SER A 177 -13.63 25.26 -2.78
C SER A 177 -14.31 26.05 -3.90
N GLY A 178 -14.99 25.37 -4.84
CA GLY A 178 -15.76 26.01 -5.91
C GLY A 178 -17.15 26.46 -5.48
N GLY A 179 -17.61 26.10 -4.28
CA GLY A 179 -18.91 26.49 -3.74
C GLY A 179 -20.12 25.94 -4.50
N ASN A 180 -19.92 24.93 -5.37
CA ASN A 180 -20.95 24.31 -6.21
C ASN A 180 -21.26 22.86 -5.81
N ALA A 181 -20.78 22.41 -4.64
CA ALA A 181 -21.12 21.12 -4.10
C ALA A 181 -22.56 21.13 -3.55
N VAL A 182 -23.33 20.10 -3.88
CA VAL A 182 -24.67 19.87 -3.33
C VAL A 182 -24.55 18.89 -2.17
N ASP A 183 -25.10 19.27 -1.02
CA ASP A 183 -25.23 18.35 0.10
C ASP A 183 -26.39 17.39 -0.22
N PRO A 184 -26.17 16.08 -0.18
CA PRO A 184 -27.20 15.10 -0.50
C PRO A 184 -28.20 14.84 0.64
N ILE A 185 -28.03 15.47 1.81
CA ILE A 185 -28.88 15.30 3.01
C ILE A 185 -29.72 16.55 3.22
#